data_b50baf80a716a02ad9f3b9e1d38a0304
#
_entry.id   b50baf80a716a02ad9f3b9e1d38a0304
#
_cell.length_a   1.000
_cell.length_b   1.000
_cell.length_c   1.000
_cell.angle_alpha   90.00
_cell.angle_beta   90.00
_cell.angle_gamma   90.00
#
_symmetry.space_group_name_H-M   'P 1'
#
loop_
_entity.id
_entity.type
_entity.pdbx_description
1 polymer ?
#
loop_
_entity_poly.entity_id
_entity_poly.type
_entity_poly.pdbx_seq_one_letter_code
_entity_poly.pdbx_strand_id
1 'polypeptide(L)'
;MLAGRQSMLVPTDLYQVNIKTGEAKAITQENAALLASLDGSPTVEKRWIKTTDGGNMLTWVVYPPHFDKSKQYPALLYCQGGPQSTISQYFSYRWNARLMAEQGYIVIMPNRHGVPSFGKKWNEQISGDYSGQNIQDYLVAVDTLKKEPFINPKAIGAVGASYGGYSVYYLAGHHEGRFSAFVAHAGIFNLEMQYMTTEEMWFANWDMGGAPWDKDNKTAQRTFANSPHKAVGAWDTPILITHGEKDFRIMAEQGQAAFNAAQMRGIPSQMLIYPDENHWILRPQNSLLWQRTFYGWLDKWLKK
;
A
#
# COMPACT_ATOMS: atom_id res chain seq x y z
N MET A 1 14.57 -21.87 23.49
CA MET A 1 13.43 -21.64 22.59
C MET A 1 13.95 -21.44 21.18
N LEU A 2 13.24 -21.97 20.19
CA LEU A 2 13.49 -21.63 18.76
C LEU A 2 12.59 -20.47 18.36
N ALA A 3 13.13 -19.47 17.66
CA ALA A 3 12.39 -18.29 17.21
C ALA A 3 12.82 -17.87 15.81
N GLY A 4 11.88 -17.39 15.00
CA GLY A 4 12.18 -16.66 13.77
C GLY A 4 12.41 -15.19 14.07
N ARG A 5 13.44 -14.60 13.48
CA ARG A 5 13.73 -13.17 13.56
C ARG A 5 13.81 -12.56 12.16
N GLN A 6 13.11 -11.46 11.97
CA GLN A 6 13.11 -10.71 10.71
C GLN A 6 13.00 -9.21 10.97
N SER A 7 13.20 -8.42 9.91
CA SER A 7 12.89 -7.00 9.88
C SER A 7 12.38 -6.61 8.49
N MET A 8 11.95 -5.37 8.28
CA MET A 8 11.61 -4.88 6.92
C MET A 8 12.76 -5.05 5.91
N LEU A 9 14.00 -5.14 6.39
CA LEU A 9 15.20 -5.19 5.56
C LEU A 9 15.83 -6.57 5.45
N VAL A 10 15.46 -7.49 6.34
CA VAL A 10 16.11 -8.81 6.43
C VAL A 10 15.06 -9.91 6.53
N PRO A 11 15.09 -10.92 5.64
CA PRO A 11 14.20 -12.06 5.72
C PRO A 11 14.39 -12.84 7.02
N THR A 12 13.45 -13.75 7.29
CA THR A 12 13.48 -14.55 8.52
C THR A 12 14.67 -15.52 8.54
N ASP A 13 15.46 -15.44 9.60
CA ASP A 13 16.40 -16.47 10.02
C ASP A 13 15.98 -17.08 11.36
N LEU A 14 16.44 -18.31 11.64
CA LEU A 14 16.16 -19.03 12.86
C LEU A 14 17.20 -18.73 13.94
N TYR A 15 16.72 -18.53 15.16
CA TYR A 15 17.53 -18.22 16.33
C TYR A 15 17.21 -19.16 17.49
N GLN A 16 18.24 -19.57 18.19
CA GLN A 16 18.12 -20.16 19.52
C GLN A 16 18.10 -19.03 20.56
N VAL A 17 17.05 -18.97 21.36
CA VAL A 17 16.86 -17.92 22.38
C VAL A 17 16.91 -18.54 23.76
N ASN A 18 17.79 -18.04 24.63
CA ASN A 18 17.78 -18.34 26.05
C ASN A 18 16.60 -17.61 26.70
N ILE A 19 15.62 -18.37 27.18
CA ILE A 19 14.38 -17.77 27.74
C ILE A 19 14.61 -17.05 29.09
N LYS A 20 15.73 -17.30 29.77
CA LYS A 20 16.06 -16.64 31.04
C LYS A 20 16.81 -15.32 30.84
N THR A 21 17.71 -15.27 29.85
CA THR A 21 18.58 -14.10 29.62
C THR A 21 18.13 -13.25 28.43
N GLY A 22 17.29 -13.79 27.54
CA GLY A 22 16.92 -13.14 26.26
C GLY A 22 18.02 -13.20 25.19
N GLU A 23 19.18 -13.79 25.49
CA GLU A 23 20.26 -13.93 24.53
C GLU A 23 19.84 -14.78 23.33
N ALA A 24 20.08 -14.28 22.12
CA ALA A 24 19.69 -14.92 20.87
C ALA A 24 20.92 -15.22 20.01
N LYS A 25 21.09 -16.49 19.64
CA LYS A 25 22.16 -16.95 18.74
C LYS A 25 21.56 -17.44 17.43
N ALA A 26 22.04 -16.91 16.29
CA ALA A 26 21.61 -17.36 14.96
C ALA A 26 21.94 -18.84 14.75
N ILE A 27 20.95 -19.60 14.23
CA ILE A 27 21.12 -20.99 13.80
C ILE A 27 21.26 -21.04 12.28
N THR A 28 20.51 -20.18 11.53
CA THR A 28 20.58 -20.07 10.09
C THR A 28 21.11 -18.70 9.68
N GLN A 29 21.65 -18.62 8.47
CA GLN A 29 22.14 -17.40 7.81
C GLN A 29 21.92 -17.52 6.29
N GLU A 30 20.74 -18.00 5.90
CA GLU A 30 20.41 -18.37 4.50
C GLU A 30 20.53 -17.18 3.53
N ASN A 31 20.27 -15.97 4.03
CA ASN A 31 20.31 -14.77 3.21
C ASN A 31 21.60 -13.94 3.38
N ALA A 32 22.53 -14.36 4.21
CA ALA A 32 23.72 -13.56 4.56
C ALA A 32 24.58 -13.24 3.33
N ALA A 33 24.87 -14.23 2.48
CA ALA A 33 25.67 -14.07 1.27
C ALA A 33 25.01 -13.11 0.27
N LEU A 34 23.70 -13.26 0.04
CA LEU A 34 22.92 -12.37 -0.82
C LEU A 34 22.95 -10.93 -0.30
N LEU A 35 22.64 -10.76 1.00
CA LEU A 35 22.61 -9.42 1.61
C LEU A 35 23.97 -8.74 1.61
N ALA A 36 25.05 -9.50 1.78
CA ALA A 36 26.41 -9.00 1.72
C ALA A 36 26.86 -8.62 0.30
N SER A 37 26.23 -9.19 -0.73
CA SER A 37 26.52 -8.84 -2.14
C SER A 37 25.84 -7.55 -2.63
N LEU A 38 24.90 -7.00 -1.84
CA LEU A 38 24.20 -5.77 -2.19
C LEU A 38 25.05 -4.55 -1.81
N ASP A 39 24.97 -3.50 -2.63
CA ASP A 39 25.71 -2.26 -2.41
C ASP A 39 25.03 -1.41 -1.32
N GLY A 40 25.40 -1.68 -0.07
CA GLY A 40 24.83 -1.03 1.09
C GLY A 40 23.49 -1.61 1.56
N SER A 41 22.88 -0.96 2.53
CA SER A 41 21.58 -1.32 3.08
C SER A 41 20.71 -0.09 3.26
N PRO A 42 19.41 -0.17 2.93
CA PRO A 42 18.45 0.86 3.30
C PRO A 42 18.41 1.07 4.81
N THR A 43 17.94 2.23 5.24
CA THR A 43 17.72 2.53 6.65
C THR A 43 16.24 2.76 6.92
N VAL A 44 15.80 2.40 8.14
CA VAL A 44 14.40 2.53 8.57
C VAL A 44 14.32 3.52 9.73
N GLU A 45 13.47 4.52 9.60
CA GLU A 45 13.19 5.51 10.63
C GLU A 45 11.75 5.39 11.12
N LYS A 46 11.51 5.58 12.41
CA LYS A 46 10.20 5.80 13.01
C LYS A 46 9.90 7.29 13.03
N ARG A 47 8.79 7.70 12.42
CA ARG A 47 8.27 9.06 12.56
C ARG A 47 6.87 9.04 13.15
N TRP A 48 6.65 9.90 14.12
CA TRP A 48 5.33 10.17 14.67
C TRP A 48 4.77 11.42 14.02
N ILE A 49 3.71 11.26 13.23
CA ILE A 49 3.08 12.34 12.48
C ILE A 49 1.76 12.69 13.14
N LYS A 50 1.53 13.98 13.37
CA LYS A 50 0.26 14.48 13.90
C LYS A 50 -0.82 14.34 12.85
N THR A 51 -1.92 13.65 13.17
CA THR A 51 -3.07 13.48 12.29
C THR A 51 -4.01 14.69 12.35
N THR A 52 -4.88 14.84 11.37
CA THR A 52 -5.82 15.98 11.29
C THR A 52 -6.84 16.01 12.41
N ASP A 53 -7.16 14.87 13.01
CA ASP A 53 -8.04 14.72 14.18
C ASP A 53 -7.29 14.85 15.54
N GLY A 54 -5.98 15.13 15.48
CA GLY A 54 -5.14 15.35 16.66
C GLY A 54 -4.45 14.11 17.22
N GLY A 55 -4.58 12.96 16.59
CA GLY A 55 -3.87 11.73 16.93
C GLY A 55 -2.36 11.79 16.62
N ASN A 56 -1.64 10.73 16.97
CA ASN A 56 -0.24 10.54 16.61
C ASN A 56 -0.11 9.24 15.82
N MET A 57 0.29 9.32 14.57
CA MET A 57 0.41 8.20 13.65
C MET A 57 1.85 7.76 13.52
N LEU A 58 2.15 6.50 13.84
CA LEU A 58 3.44 5.91 13.53
C LEU A 58 3.57 5.73 12.02
N THR A 59 4.57 6.37 11.44
CA THR A 59 4.93 6.22 10.03
C THR A 59 6.35 5.68 9.94
N TRP A 60 6.53 4.54 9.28
CA TRP A 60 7.85 4.06 8.92
C TRP A 60 8.31 4.78 7.65
N VAL A 61 9.55 5.25 7.67
CA VAL A 61 10.21 5.84 6.49
C VAL A 61 11.44 5.02 6.18
N VAL A 62 11.49 4.48 4.95
CA VAL A 62 12.62 3.66 4.51
C VAL A 62 13.41 4.46 3.47
N TYR A 63 14.68 4.70 3.77
CA TYR A 63 15.59 5.46 2.92
C TYR A 63 16.45 4.52 2.07
N PRO A 64 16.81 4.94 0.84
CA PRO A 64 17.69 4.16 -0.03
C PRO A 64 19.07 3.91 0.60
N PRO A 65 19.83 2.90 0.12
CA PRO A 65 21.25 2.77 0.46
C PRO A 65 21.99 4.07 0.14
N HIS A 66 23.02 4.38 0.93
CA HIS A 66 23.85 5.59 0.75
C HIS A 66 23.02 6.89 0.72
N PHE A 67 21.92 6.94 1.50
CA PHE A 67 21.06 8.10 1.57
C PHE A 67 21.85 9.36 1.95
N ASP A 68 21.72 10.41 1.14
CA ASP A 68 22.37 11.70 1.30
C ASP A 68 21.29 12.81 1.39
N LYS A 69 21.20 13.46 2.54
CA LYS A 69 20.20 14.53 2.80
C LYS A 69 20.36 15.75 1.89
N SER A 70 21.51 15.91 1.21
CA SER A 70 21.75 17.01 0.28
C SER A 70 21.15 16.76 -1.11
N LYS A 71 20.71 15.52 -1.40
CA LYS A 71 20.12 15.11 -2.67
C LYS A 71 18.60 15.04 -2.57
N GLN A 72 17.93 15.14 -3.72
CA GLN A 72 16.48 14.91 -3.82
C GLN A 72 16.17 13.52 -4.34
N TYR A 73 15.18 12.87 -3.72
CA TYR A 73 14.73 11.53 -4.05
C TYR A 73 13.25 11.51 -4.40
N PRO A 74 12.84 10.66 -5.35
CA PRO A 74 11.41 10.35 -5.50
C PRO A 74 10.92 9.59 -4.29
N ALA A 75 9.62 9.72 -3.99
CA ALA A 75 9.01 9.05 -2.83
C ALA A 75 7.79 8.23 -3.22
N LEU A 76 7.52 7.18 -2.44
CA LEU A 76 6.35 6.32 -2.59
C LEU A 76 5.55 6.33 -1.28
N LEU A 77 4.29 6.73 -1.36
CA LEU A 77 3.31 6.42 -0.32
C LEU A 77 2.87 4.97 -0.49
N TYR A 78 3.11 4.15 0.50
CA TYR A 78 2.62 2.79 0.56
C TYR A 78 1.27 2.74 1.28
N CYS A 79 0.21 2.43 0.53
CA CYS A 79 -1.13 2.24 1.04
C CYS A 79 -1.31 0.77 1.45
N GLN A 80 -1.35 0.53 2.77
CA GLN A 80 -1.50 -0.81 3.33
C GLN A 80 -2.88 -1.38 3.05
N GLY A 81 -2.92 -2.66 2.59
CA GLY A 81 -4.13 -3.45 2.46
C GLY A 81 -4.71 -3.91 3.80
N GLY A 82 -5.71 -4.74 3.74
CA GLY A 82 -6.43 -5.26 4.89
C GLY A 82 -7.92 -5.00 4.79
N PRO A 83 -8.49 -3.90 5.34
CA PRO A 83 -7.86 -2.66 5.83
C PRO A 83 -7.24 -2.72 7.22
N GLN A 84 -7.63 -3.68 8.07
CA GLN A 84 -7.12 -3.80 9.43
C GLN A 84 -5.81 -4.61 9.48
N SER A 85 -4.73 -4.04 8.96
CA SER A 85 -3.40 -4.66 8.95
C SER A 85 -2.31 -3.64 9.29
N THR A 86 -1.58 -3.89 10.38
CA THR A 86 -0.50 -3.01 10.85
C THR A 86 0.77 -3.19 10.02
N ILE A 87 1.41 -2.09 9.67
CA ILE A 87 2.77 -2.12 9.12
C ILE A 87 3.74 -2.20 10.30
N SER A 88 4.29 -3.40 10.49
CA SER A 88 5.34 -3.66 11.47
C SER A 88 6.68 -3.92 10.78
N GLN A 89 7.68 -4.33 11.53
CA GLN A 89 8.97 -4.71 10.97
C GLN A 89 8.97 -6.16 10.42
N TYR A 90 8.00 -6.54 9.60
CA TYR A 90 8.02 -7.83 8.91
C TYR A 90 8.62 -7.70 7.50
N PHE A 91 9.26 -8.76 7.02
CA PHE A 91 9.78 -8.84 5.67
C PHE A 91 8.68 -9.31 4.70
N SER A 92 8.42 -8.55 3.66
CA SER A 92 7.49 -8.95 2.62
C SER A 92 8.23 -9.25 1.32
N TYR A 93 8.04 -10.45 0.76
CA TYR A 93 8.60 -10.80 -0.54
C TYR A 93 7.83 -10.17 -1.71
N ARG A 94 6.58 -9.76 -1.50
CA ARG A 94 5.72 -9.14 -2.52
C ARG A 94 5.82 -7.62 -2.49
N TRP A 95 5.38 -7.02 -1.39
CA TRP A 95 5.46 -5.57 -1.15
C TRP A 95 6.71 -5.26 -0.33
N ASN A 96 7.85 -5.34 -1.01
CA ASN A 96 9.16 -5.31 -0.37
C ASN A 96 9.67 -3.88 -0.21
N ALA A 97 9.57 -3.33 1.00
CA ALA A 97 10.03 -1.97 1.31
C ALA A 97 11.54 -1.81 1.07
N ARG A 98 12.34 -2.87 1.35
CA ARG A 98 13.78 -2.87 1.05
C ARG A 98 14.03 -2.68 -0.44
N LEU A 99 13.37 -3.49 -1.29
CA LEU A 99 13.56 -3.42 -2.72
C LEU A 99 13.11 -2.08 -3.31
N MET A 100 12.00 -1.51 -2.81
CA MET A 100 11.57 -0.16 -3.20
C MET A 100 12.64 0.89 -2.88
N ALA A 101 13.24 0.80 -1.70
CA ALA A 101 14.30 1.72 -1.29
C ALA A 101 15.60 1.49 -2.09
N GLU A 102 15.98 0.24 -2.37
CA GLU A 102 17.13 -0.09 -3.23
C GLU A 102 16.97 0.40 -4.67
N GLN A 103 15.71 0.55 -5.14
CA GLN A 103 15.42 1.24 -6.39
C GLN A 103 15.51 2.77 -6.29
N GLY A 104 15.98 3.33 -5.18
CA GLY A 104 16.21 4.75 -4.99
C GLY A 104 14.99 5.56 -4.56
N TYR A 105 13.91 4.91 -4.12
CA TYR A 105 12.73 5.59 -3.57
C TYR A 105 12.82 5.75 -2.06
N ILE A 106 12.35 6.88 -1.53
CA ILE A 106 12.01 6.98 -0.11
C ILE A 106 10.59 6.43 0.06
N VAL A 107 10.44 5.40 0.91
CA VAL A 107 9.14 4.74 1.10
C VAL A 107 8.48 5.24 2.38
N ILE A 108 7.28 5.79 2.25
CA ILE A 108 6.47 6.36 3.34
C ILE A 108 5.37 5.36 3.67
N MET A 109 5.38 4.79 4.86
CA MET A 109 4.51 3.67 5.25
C MET A 109 3.74 4.01 6.54
N PRO A 110 2.64 4.77 6.45
CA PRO A 110 1.89 5.21 7.63
C PRO A 110 0.99 4.10 8.18
N ASN A 111 0.96 3.94 9.49
CA ASN A 111 -0.03 3.16 10.23
C ASN A 111 -1.27 4.03 10.48
N ARG A 112 -2.00 4.30 9.42
CA ARG A 112 -3.19 5.14 9.41
C ARG A 112 -4.31 4.59 10.31
N HIS A 113 -5.33 5.38 10.63
CA HIS A 113 -6.53 4.87 11.30
C HIS A 113 -7.09 3.64 10.58
N GLY A 114 -7.62 2.71 11.36
CA GLY A 114 -8.10 1.41 10.90
C GLY A 114 -7.13 0.25 11.11
N VAL A 115 -5.84 0.49 11.33
CA VAL A 115 -4.91 -0.61 11.62
C VAL A 115 -4.94 -0.98 13.11
N PRO A 116 -4.76 -2.26 13.48
CA PRO A 116 -4.64 -2.68 14.88
C PRO A 116 -3.34 -2.19 15.52
N SER A 117 -3.15 -2.47 16.81
CA SER A 117 -1.97 -2.16 17.63
C SER A 117 -1.87 -0.74 18.18
N PHE A 118 -2.76 0.17 17.82
CA PHE A 118 -2.79 1.56 18.33
C PHE A 118 -4.06 1.86 19.15
N GLY A 119 -4.72 0.81 19.64
CA GLY A 119 -5.94 0.90 20.43
C GLY A 119 -7.22 0.68 19.62
N LYS A 120 -8.29 0.29 20.33
CA LYS A 120 -9.58 -0.07 19.74
C LYS A 120 -10.18 1.06 18.90
N LYS A 121 -10.21 2.28 19.45
CA LYS A 121 -10.74 3.46 18.76
C LYS A 121 -10.02 3.73 17.42
N TRP A 122 -8.69 3.56 17.38
CA TRP A 122 -7.91 3.70 16.16
C TRP A 122 -8.27 2.65 15.12
N ASN A 123 -8.42 1.41 15.55
CA ASN A 123 -8.72 0.30 14.65
C ASN A 123 -10.15 0.34 14.08
N GLU A 124 -11.15 0.66 14.93
CA GLU A 124 -12.56 0.62 14.53
C GLU A 124 -12.97 1.79 13.62
N GLN A 125 -12.17 2.83 13.53
CA GLN A 125 -12.54 4.05 12.81
C GLN A 125 -12.73 3.85 11.31
N ILE A 126 -12.17 2.79 10.72
CA ILE A 126 -12.27 2.54 9.29
C ILE A 126 -13.55 1.80 8.89
N SER A 127 -14.11 0.99 9.79
CA SER A 127 -15.33 0.24 9.50
C SER A 127 -16.51 1.19 9.30
N GLY A 128 -17.15 1.09 8.15
CA GLY A 128 -18.20 2.02 7.70
C GLY A 128 -17.71 3.40 7.27
N ASP A 129 -16.39 3.59 7.16
CA ASP A 129 -15.81 4.87 6.72
C ASP A 129 -14.46 4.70 5.99
N TYR A 130 -14.46 3.96 4.89
CA TYR A 130 -13.26 3.65 4.10
C TYR A 130 -12.55 4.89 3.53
N SER A 131 -13.26 5.98 3.35
CA SER A 131 -12.78 7.23 2.74
C SER A 131 -12.59 8.38 3.74
N GLY A 132 -12.69 8.11 5.03
CA GLY A 132 -12.62 9.11 6.09
C GLY A 132 -11.21 9.45 6.56
N GLN A 133 -11.01 9.42 7.89
CA GLN A 133 -9.76 9.82 8.53
C GLN A 133 -8.53 9.06 8.01
N ASN A 134 -8.67 7.79 7.67
CA ASN A 134 -7.60 6.97 7.10
C ASN A 134 -7.03 7.52 5.79
N ILE A 135 -7.84 8.16 4.94
CA ILE A 135 -7.37 8.85 3.72
C ILE A 135 -6.66 10.16 4.08
N GLN A 136 -7.21 10.93 5.04
CA GLN A 136 -6.54 12.13 5.54
C GLN A 136 -5.17 11.83 6.15
N ASP A 137 -5.02 10.69 6.80
CA ASP A 137 -3.75 10.20 7.34
C ASP A 137 -2.70 9.96 6.25
N TYR A 138 -3.09 9.38 5.12
CA TYR A 138 -2.21 9.24 3.97
C TYR A 138 -1.76 10.59 3.40
N LEU A 139 -2.70 11.51 3.25
CA LEU A 139 -2.41 12.85 2.73
C LEU A 139 -1.49 13.63 3.67
N VAL A 140 -1.77 13.60 4.98
CA VAL A 140 -0.95 14.30 5.98
C VAL A 140 0.45 13.70 6.12
N ALA A 141 0.60 12.38 5.94
CA ALA A 141 1.92 11.75 5.91
C ALA A 141 2.74 12.27 4.72
N VAL A 142 2.15 12.31 3.53
CA VAL A 142 2.80 12.87 2.34
C VAL A 142 3.12 14.34 2.51
N ASP A 143 2.17 15.16 2.95
CA ASP A 143 2.36 16.61 3.14
C ASP A 143 3.44 16.93 4.19
N THR A 144 3.62 16.05 5.18
CA THR A 144 4.67 16.17 6.19
C THR A 144 6.04 15.85 5.59
N LEU A 145 6.16 14.74 4.89
CA LEU A 145 7.43 14.31 4.29
C LEU A 145 7.83 15.19 3.10
N LYS A 146 6.87 15.72 2.35
CA LYS A 146 7.09 16.64 1.23
C LYS A 146 7.82 17.94 1.63
N LYS A 147 7.80 18.31 2.91
CA LYS A 147 8.52 19.47 3.45
C LYS A 147 10.02 19.23 3.65
N GLU A 148 10.44 17.97 3.62
CA GLU A 148 11.85 17.62 3.76
C GLU A 148 12.63 17.99 2.49
N PRO A 149 13.81 18.63 2.60
CA PRO A 149 14.56 19.10 1.45
C PRO A 149 15.05 18.00 0.51
N PHE A 150 15.12 16.77 1.02
CA PHE A 150 15.53 15.58 0.26
C PHE A 150 14.37 14.87 -0.45
N ILE A 151 13.12 15.30 -0.31
CA ILE A 151 12.00 14.79 -1.09
C ILE A 151 11.79 15.66 -2.33
N ASN A 152 11.79 15.04 -3.51
CA ASN A 152 11.36 15.73 -4.73
C ASN A 152 9.82 15.85 -4.71
N PRO A 153 9.26 17.06 -4.50
CA PRO A 153 7.81 17.22 -4.35
C PRO A 153 7.02 16.97 -5.64
N LYS A 154 7.71 16.87 -6.79
CA LYS A 154 7.11 16.57 -8.10
C LYS A 154 7.25 15.10 -8.49
N ALA A 155 7.88 14.28 -7.65
CA ALA A 155 8.16 12.88 -7.91
C ALA A 155 7.65 11.98 -6.77
N ILE A 156 6.39 12.13 -6.41
CA ILE A 156 5.74 11.32 -5.38
C ILE A 156 4.70 10.43 -6.04
N GLY A 157 4.77 9.12 -5.79
CA GLY A 157 3.78 8.14 -6.22
C GLY A 157 3.01 7.56 -5.05
N ALA A 158 1.83 6.98 -5.32
CA ALA A 158 1.12 6.15 -4.34
C ALA A 158 0.90 4.75 -4.90
N VAL A 159 1.18 3.75 -4.06
CA VAL A 159 1.13 2.35 -4.44
C VAL A 159 0.39 1.54 -3.37
N GLY A 160 -0.38 0.53 -3.78
CA GLY A 160 -1.11 -0.29 -2.83
C GLY A 160 -1.84 -1.46 -3.45
N ALA A 161 -2.19 -2.44 -2.61
CA ALA A 161 -2.92 -3.63 -3.00
C ALA A 161 -4.18 -3.82 -2.17
N SER A 162 -5.20 -4.49 -2.74
CA SER A 162 -6.42 -4.83 -2.03
C SER A 162 -7.14 -3.55 -1.55
N TYR A 163 -7.41 -3.43 -0.26
CA TYR A 163 -7.84 -2.15 0.32
C TYR A 163 -6.84 -1.01 0.03
N GLY A 164 -5.53 -1.30 -0.04
CA GLY A 164 -4.52 -0.33 -0.48
C GLY A 164 -4.71 0.10 -1.93
N GLY A 165 -5.14 -0.82 -2.81
CA GLY A 165 -5.54 -0.51 -4.18
C GLY A 165 -6.82 0.34 -4.25
N TYR A 166 -7.80 0.07 -3.36
CA TYR A 166 -8.93 0.98 -3.13
C TYR A 166 -8.45 2.39 -2.78
N SER A 167 -7.52 2.48 -1.82
CA SER A 167 -6.97 3.77 -1.38
C SER A 167 -6.31 4.52 -2.54
N VAL A 168 -5.57 3.81 -3.41
CA VAL A 168 -4.96 4.39 -4.61
C VAL A 168 -6.02 4.91 -5.57
N TYR A 169 -7.07 4.13 -5.88
CA TYR A 169 -8.16 4.59 -6.74
C TYR A 169 -8.93 5.78 -6.15
N TYR A 170 -9.14 5.77 -4.83
CA TYR A 170 -9.79 6.89 -4.16
C TYR A 170 -8.92 8.15 -4.22
N LEU A 171 -7.63 8.01 -3.90
CA LEU A 171 -6.66 9.10 -3.98
C LEU A 171 -6.54 9.66 -5.40
N ALA A 172 -6.64 8.83 -6.44
CA ALA A 172 -6.58 9.31 -7.82
C ALA A 172 -7.64 10.38 -8.16
N GLY A 173 -8.77 10.37 -7.45
CA GLY A 173 -9.80 11.41 -7.56
C GLY A 173 -9.76 12.50 -6.49
N HIS A 174 -8.87 12.41 -5.48
CA HIS A 174 -8.90 13.28 -4.30
C HIS A 174 -7.51 13.74 -3.83
N HIS A 175 -6.47 13.62 -4.65
CA HIS A 175 -5.09 13.92 -4.23
C HIS A 175 -4.66 15.38 -4.37
N GLU A 176 -5.43 16.20 -5.07
CA GLU A 176 -5.16 17.65 -5.21
C GLU A 176 -3.73 17.96 -5.66
N GLY A 177 -3.24 17.24 -6.69
CA GLY A 177 -1.91 17.43 -7.26
C GLY A 177 -0.73 16.93 -6.41
N ARG A 178 -0.96 16.06 -5.42
CA ARG A 178 0.10 15.53 -4.56
C ARG A 178 0.92 14.43 -5.20
N PHE A 179 0.34 13.68 -6.14
CA PHE A 179 0.98 12.51 -6.74
C PHE A 179 1.17 12.68 -8.24
N SER A 180 2.24 12.07 -8.75
CA SER A 180 2.64 12.07 -10.16
C SER A 180 2.53 10.69 -10.82
N ALA A 181 2.29 9.64 -10.06
CA ALA A 181 2.03 8.28 -10.55
C ALA A 181 1.28 7.45 -9.51
N PHE A 182 0.47 6.52 -10.01
CA PHE A 182 -0.26 5.55 -9.20
C PHE A 182 0.04 4.11 -9.64
N VAL A 183 0.04 3.16 -8.66
CA VAL A 183 0.01 1.72 -8.91
C VAL A 183 -1.02 1.08 -8.01
N ALA A 184 -2.08 0.52 -8.59
CA ALA A 184 -3.13 -0.21 -7.91
C ALA A 184 -3.07 -1.70 -8.27
N HIS A 185 -2.86 -2.56 -7.27
CA HIS A 185 -2.91 -4.01 -7.43
C HIS A 185 -4.16 -4.57 -6.78
N ALA A 186 -4.96 -5.36 -7.53
CA ALA A 186 -6.15 -6.04 -7.02
C ALA A 186 -7.02 -5.12 -6.13
N GLY A 187 -7.25 -3.88 -6.59
CA GLY A 187 -7.92 -2.82 -5.83
C GLY A 187 -9.43 -2.81 -6.03
N ILE A 188 -10.17 -2.40 -5.00
CA ILE A 188 -11.61 -2.17 -5.08
C ILE A 188 -11.88 -0.83 -5.77
N PHE A 189 -12.51 -0.87 -6.93
CA PHE A 189 -12.88 0.33 -7.69
C PHE A 189 -14.34 0.72 -7.48
N ASN A 190 -15.24 -0.27 -7.44
CA ASN A 190 -16.65 -0.11 -7.21
C ASN A 190 -17.09 -0.90 -5.97
N LEU A 191 -17.47 -0.20 -4.89
CA LEU A 191 -17.85 -0.81 -3.62
C LEU A 191 -19.14 -1.62 -3.70
N GLU A 192 -20.12 -1.22 -4.53
CA GLU A 192 -21.37 -1.99 -4.70
C GLU A 192 -21.08 -3.33 -5.39
N MET A 193 -20.24 -3.32 -6.44
CA MET A 193 -19.76 -4.54 -7.08
C MET A 193 -18.98 -5.42 -6.09
N GLN A 194 -18.05 -4.83 -5.32
CA GLN A 194 -17.30 -5.56 -4.31
C GLN A 194 -18.21 -6.25 -3.31
N TYR A 195 -19.21 -5.56 -2.80
CA TYR A 195 -20.17 -6.11 -1.84
C TYR A 195 -20.88 -7.36 -2.38
N MET A 196 -21.23 -7.38 -3.67
CA MET A 196 -22.03 -8.45 -4.29
C MET A 196 -21.20 -9.60 -4.89
N THR A 197 -19.86 -9.42 -5.10
CA THR A 197 -19.05 -10.40 -5.83
C THR A 197 -17.92 -11.02 -5.01
N THR A 198 -17.58 -10.46 -3.86
CA THR A 198 -16.49 -10.99 -3.01
C THR A 198 -16.81 -12.34 -2.40
N GLU A 199 -15.83 -13.22 -2.28
CA GLU A 199 -15.93 -14.45 -1.49
C GLU A 199 -16.09 -14.17 0.03
N GLU A 200 -15.69 -12.96 0.49
CA GLU A 200 -15.75 -12.53 1.88
C GLU A 200 -17.03 -11.72 2.22
N MET A 201 -18.20 -12.23 1.84
CA MET A 201 -19.48 -11.50 1.96
C MET A 201 -19.79 -11.00 3.38
N TRP A 202 -19.53 -11.82 4.40
CA TRP A 202 -19.73 -11.45 5.80
C TRP A 202 -18.86 -10.25 6.21
N PHE A 203 -17.60 -10.24 5.77
CA PHE A 203 -16.67 -9.15 6.03
C PHE A 203 -17.11 -7.85 5.33
N ALA A 204 -17.47 -7.95 4.05
CA ALA A 204 -17.97 -6.80 3.29
C ALA A 204 -19.22 -6.19 3.94
N ASN A 205 -20.19 -7.02 4.36
CA ASN A 205 -21.40 -6.53 5.03
C ASN A 205 -21.09 -5.83 6.35
N TRP A 206 -20.18 -6.37 7.15
CA TRP A 206 -19.77 -5.76 8.41
C TRP A 206 -19.00 -4.46 8.17
N ASP A 207 -17.96 -4.53 7.36
CA ASP A 207 -16.94 -3.46 7.25
C ASP A 207 -17.42 -2.28 6.41
N MET A 208 -18.35 -2.49 5.47
CA MET A 208 -19.03 -1.43 4.72
C MET A 208 -20.23 -0.82 5.44
N GLY A 209 -20.56 -1.36 6.62
CA GLY A 209 -21.63 -0.86 7.49
C GLY A 209 -23.03 -1.32 7.10
N GLY A 210 -23.18 -2.30 6.21
CA GLY A 210 -24.46 -2.88 5.76
C GLY A 210 -24.59 -2.94 4.24
N ALA A 211 -25.80 -3.27 3.77
CA ALA A 211 -26.06 -3.50 2.36
C ALA A 211 -26.32 -2.20 1.56
N PRO A 212 -25.97 -2.13 0.26
CA PRO A 212 -26.19 -0.94 -0.57
C PRO A 212 -27.68 -0.63 -0.80
N TRP A 213 -28.56 -1.61 -0.69
CA TRP A 213 -30.02 -1.44 -0.84
C TRP A 213 -30.72 -1.03 0.45
N ASP A 214 -30.05 -1.06 1.61
CA ASP A 214 -30.60 -0.57 2.87
C ASP A 214 -30.55 0.97 2.91
N LYS A 215 -31.62 1.60 2.39
CA LYS A 215 -31.66 3.05 2.20
C LYS A 215 -31.74 3.84 3.50
N ASP A 216 -32.22 3.23 4.58
CA ASP A 216 -32.33 3.86 5.90
C ASP A 216 -31.00 3.78 6.68
N ASN A 217 -30.08 2.94 6.26
CA ASN A 217 -28.77 2.78 6.87
C ASN A 217 -27.79 3.85 6.38
N LYS A 218 -27.70 4.95 7.12
CA LYS A 218 -26.84 6.11 6.77
C LYS A 218 -25.37 5.74 6.64
N THR A 219 -24.86 4.77 7.41
CA THR A 219 -23.47 4.32 7.36
C THR A 219 -23.17 3.61 6.02
N ALA A 220 -24.01 2.64 5.66
CA ALA A 220 -23.89 1.96 4.37
C ALA A 220 -24.01 2.92 3.20
N GLN A 221 -25.03 3.79 3.19
CA GLN A 221 -25.24 4.77 2.13
C GLN A 221 -24.03 5.73 1.98
N ARG A 222 -23.44 6.19 3.09
CA ARG A 222 -22.20 7.01 3.05
C ARG A 222 -21.06 6.22 2.44
N THR A 223 -20.84 4.97 2.84
CA THR A 223 -19.76 4.11 2.31
C THR A 223 -19.88 3.96 0.80
N PHE A 224 -21.06 3.58 0.30
CA PHE A 224 -21.25 3.41 -1.15
C PHE A 224 -21.27 4.72 -1.94
N ALA A 225 -21.67 5.84 -1.33
CA ALA A 225 -21.55 7.16 -1.94
C ALA A 225 -20.10 7.57 -2.21
N ASN A 226 -19.15 7.10 -1.39
CA ASN A 226 -17.72 7.38 -1.52
C ASN A 226 -16.93 6.30 -2.29
N SER A 227 -17.60 5.54 -3.14
CA SER A 227 -16.95 4.55 -4.00
C SER A 227 -16.03 5.22 -5.04
N PRO A 228 -14.78 4.74 -5.23
CA PRO A 228 -13.77 5.39 -6.08
C PRO A 228 -14.23 5.68 -7.51
N HIS A 229 -15.02 4.79 -8.12
CA HIS A 229 -15.52 4.94 -9.49
C HIS A 229 -16.35 6.23 -9.70
N LYS A 230 -16.94 6.77 -8.63
CA LYS A 230 -17.74 8.01 -8.69
C LYS A 230 -16.86 9.27 -8.84
N ALA A 231 -15.57 9.17 -8.50
CA ALA A 231 -14.62 10.27 -8.57
C ALA A 231 -13.72 10.23 -9.84
N VAL A 232 -13.98 9.32 -10.78
CA VAL A 232 -13.19 9.18 -12.02
C VAL A 232 -13.12 10.49 -12.82
N GLY A 233 -14.15 11.32 -12.74
CA GLY A 233 -14.19 12.65 -13.39
C GLY A 233 -13.04 13.57 -12.99
N ALA A 234 -12.44 13.37 -11.80
CA ALA A 234 -11.31 14.13 -11.28
C ALA A 234 -9.93 13.45 -11.49
N TRP A 235 -9.89 12.28 -12.09
CA TRP A 235 -8.62 11.60 -12.36
C TRP A 235 -7.81 12.36 -13.42
N ASP A 236 -6.53 12.58 -13.15
CA ASP A 236 -5.62 13.35 -14.02
C ASP A 236 -4.18 12.76 -14.08
N THR A 237 -3.90 11.75 -13.25
CA THR A 237 -2.56 11.24 -12.98
C THR A 237 -2.36 9.84 -13.55
N PRO A 238 -1.20 9.52 -14.16
CA PRO A 238 -0.90 8.20 -14.72
C PRO A 238 -1.08 7.06 -13.72
N ILE A 239 -1.69 5.95 -14.16
CA ILE A 239 -1.99 4.80 -13.31
C ILE A 239 -1.63 3.46 -13.95
N LEU A 240 -0.89 2.61 -13.21
CA LEU A 240 -0.69 1.20 -13.49
C LEU A 240 -1.70 0.38 -12.68
N ILE A 241 -2.37 -0.56 -13.33
CA ILE A 241 -3.33 -1.48 -12.71
C ILE A 241 -2.83 -2.90 -12.93
N THR A 242 -2.75 -3.69 -11.86
CA THR A 242 -2.36 -5.10 -11.95
C THR A 242 -3.36 -5.98 -11.22
N HIS A 243 -3.70 -7.16 -11.78
CA HIS A 243 -4.73 -8.04 -11.21
C HIS A 243 -4.50 -9.51 -11.60
N GLY A 244 -4.83 -10.42 -10.69
CA GLY A 244 -4.95 -11.85 -11.00
C GLY A 244 -6.36 -12.18 -11.49
N GLU A 245 -6.50 -12.94 -12.57
CA GLU A 245 -7.82 -13.27 -13.15
C GLU A 245 -8.64 -14.21 -12.26
N LYS A 246 -7.95 -14.99 -11.39
CA LYS A 246 -8.57 -15.90 -10.41
C LYS A 246 -8.73 -15.28 -9.02
N ASP A 247 -8.80 -13.96 -8.95
CA ASP A 247 -9.07 -13.23 -7.72
C ASP A 247 -10.58 -13.24 -7.42
N PHE A 248 -11.00 -14.05 -6.45
CA PHE A 248 -12.39 -14.11 -5.99
C PHE A 248 -12.65 -13.22 -4.76
N ARG A 249 -11.62 -12.61 -4.22
CA ARG A 249 -11.74 -11.63 -3.12
C ARG A 249 -12.09 -10.25 -3.65
N ILE A 250 -11.37 -9.82 -4.67
CA ILE A 250 -11.64 -8.59 -5.44
C ILE A 250 -11.58 -8.99 -6.91
N MET A 251 -12.73 -9.14 -7.53
CA MET A 251 -12.85 -9.64 -8.89
C MET A 251 -12.02 -8.82 -9.88
N ALA A 252 -11.40 -9.47 -10.87
CA ALA A 252 -10.52 -8.83 -11.86
C ALA A 252 -11.23 -7.72 -12.65
N GLU A 253 -12.53 -7.80 -12.79
CA GLU A 253 -13.39 -6.79 -13.43
C GLU A 253 -13.33 -5.43 -12.73
N GLN A 254 -12.98 -5.37 -11.45
CA GLN A 254 -12.71 -4.11 -10.73
C GLN A 254 -11.53 -3.37 -11.37
N GLY A 255 -10.43 -4.10 -11.62
CA GLY A 255 -9.27 -3.56 -12.31
C GLY A 255 -9.56 -3.20 -13.78
N GLN A 256 -10.30 -4.05 -14.50
CA GLN A 256 -10.71 -3.79 -15.88
C GLN A 256 -11.58 -2.52 -15.98
N ALA A 257 -12.55 -2.36 -15.08
CA ALA A 257 -13.40 -1.18 -15.04
C ALA A 257 -12.59 0.09 -14.76
N ALA A 258 -11.63 0.05 -13.82
CA ALA A 258 -10.75 1.17 -13.53
C ALA A 258 -9.84 1.52 -14.72
N PHE A 259 -9.29 0.52 -15.41
CA PHE A 259 -8.49 0.70 -16.61
C PHE A 259 -9.29 1.34 -17.75
N ASN A 260 -10.48 0.81 -18.04
CA ASN A 260 -11.36 1.36 -19.06
C ASN A 260 -11.73 2.82 -18.75
N ALA A 261 -12.04 3.12 -17.49
CA ALA A 261 -12.34 4.49 -17.07
C ALA A 261 -11.14 5.43 -17.31
N ALA A 262 -9.93 5.02 -16.96
CA ALA A 262 -8.71 5.80 -17.22
C ALA A 262 -8.48 6.01 -18.74
N GLN A 263 -8.63 4.95 -19.56
CA GLN A 263 -8.48 5.04 -21.03
C GLN A 263 -9.52 6.00 -21.65
N MET A 264 -10.78 5.87 -21.26
CA MET A 264 -11.86 6.77 -21.76
C MET A 264 -11.63 8.23 -21.35
N ARG A 265 -10.95 8.48 -20.25
CA ARG A 265 -10.55 9.81 -19.80
C ARG A 265 -9.27 10.33 -20.46
N GLY A 266 -8.61 9.54 -21.31
CA GLY A 266 -7.32 9.89 -21.91
C GLY A 266 -6.16 9.93 -20.93
N ILE A 267 -6.29 9.27 -19.75
CA ILE A 267 -5.25 9.23 -18.74
C ILE A 267 -4.22 8.15 -19.13
N PRO A 268 -2.91 8.47 -19.12
CA PRO A 268 -1.90 7.47 -19.36
C PRO A 268 -2.07 6.30 -18.38
N SER A 269 -2.35 5.11 -18.92
CA SER A 269 -2.60 3.94 -18.08
C SER A 269 -2.08 2.67 -18.75
N GLN A 270 -1.73 1.72 -17.90
CA GLN A 270 -1.31 0.37 -18.30
C GLN A 270 -2.02 -0.63 -17.42
N MET A 271 -2.40 -1.77 -18.00
CA MET A 271 -2.97 -2.90 -17.25
C MET A 271 -2.14 -4.15 -17.48
N LEU A 272 -1.90 -4.91 -16.39
CA LEU A 272 -1.25 -6.20 -16.40
C LEU A 272 -2.16 -7.21 -15.69
N ILE A 273 -2.71 -8.17 -16.45
CA ILE A 273 -3.53 -9.26 -15.95
C ILE A 273 -2.73 -10.56 -15.96
N TYR A 274 -2.90 -11.37 -14.91
CA TYR A 274 -2.32 -12.69 -14.76
C TYR A 274 -3.41 -13.76 -14.82
N PRO A 275 -3.54 -14.52 -15.91
CA PRO A 275 -4.62 -15.49 -16.08
C PRO A 275 -4.62 -16.64 -15.06
N ASP A 276 -3.49 -16.87 -14.41
CA ASP A 276 -3.24 -18.01 -13.52
C ASP A 276 -2.94 -17.63 -12.06
N GLU A 277 -3.06 -16.33 -11.72
CA GLU A 277 -2.88 -15.82 -10.35
C GLU A 277 -4.22 -15.44 -9.71
N ASN A 278 -4.22 -15.46 -8.38
CA ASN A 278 -5.35 -15.04 -7.54
C ASN A 278 -5.13 -13.63 -6.96
N HIS A 279 -5.60 -13.37 -5.73
CA HIS A 279 -5.40 -12.10 -5.03
C HIS A 279 -3.92 -11.76 -4.78
N TRP A 280 -3.03 -12.73 -4.90
CA TRP A 280 -1.58 -12.58 -4.75
C TRP A 280 -0.85 -13.12 -5.98
N ILE A 281 0.25 -12.48 -6.34
CA ILE A 281 1.16 -13.00 -7.36
C ILE A 281 2.12 -13.97 -6.68
N LEU A 282 1.92 -15.27 -6.91
CA LEU A 282 2.64 -16.33 -6.19
C LEU A 282 3.67 -17.06 -7.07
N ARG A 283 3.48 -17.10 -8.38
CA ARG A 283 4.41 -17.77 -9.28
C ARG A 283 5.66 -16.93 -9.49
N PRO A 284 6.87 -17.50 -9.41
CA PRO A 284 8.12 -16.74 -9.50
C PRO A 284 8.25 -15.90 -10.76
N GLN A 285 7.92 -16.47 -11.94
CA GLN A 285 8.00 -15.74 -13.21
C GLN A 285 7.03 -14.57 -13.28
N ASN A 286 5.81 -14.74 -12.76
CA ASN A 286 4.81 -13.69 -12.69
C ASN A 286 5.26 -12.58 -11.70
N SER A 287 5.86 -12.98 -10.57
CA SER A 287 6.44 -12.04 -9.62
C SER A 287 7.57 -11.20 -10.23
N LEU A 288 8.47 -11.81 -11.02
CA LEU A 288 9.52 -11.07 -11.72
C LEU A 288 8.94 -10.10 -12.76
N LEU A 289 7.93 -10.53 -13.52
CA LEU A 289 7.24 -9.65 -14.47
C LEU A 289 6.55 -8.49 -13.74
N TRP A 290 5.88 -8.79 -12.61
CA TRP A 290 5.24 -7.78 -11.78
C TRP A 290 6.26 -6.73 -11.29
N GLN A 291 7.39 -7.15 -10.74
CA GLN A 291 8.44 -6.25 -10.24
C GLN A 291 9.00 -5.35 -11.37
N ARG A 292 9.29 -5.94 -12.54
CA ARG A 292 9.78 -5.18 -13.70
C ARG A 292 8.77 -4.15 -14.19
N THR A 293 7.50 -4.54 -14.28
CA THR A 293 6.42 -3.64 -14.70
C THR A 293 6.18 -2.53 -13.69
N PHE A 294 6.17 -2.88 -12.39
CA PHE A 294 5.98 -1.95 -11.28
C PHE A 294 7.07 -0.87 -11.27
N TYR A 295 8.35 -1.27 -11.25
CA TYR A 295 9.44 -0.29 -11.23
C TYR A 295 9.58 0.44 -12.57
N GLY A 296 9.42 -0.23 -13.70
CA GLY A 296 9.45 0.41 -15.01
C GLY A 296 8.39 1.51 -15.16
N TRP A 297 7.20 1.29 -14.59
CA TRP A 297 6.14 2.30 -14.54
C TRP A 297 6.52 3.48 -13.65
N LEU A 298 6.95 3.21 -12.42
CA LEU A 298 7.33 4.26 -11.47
C LEU A 298 8.52 5.07 -11.97
N ASP A 299 9.55 4.42 -12.50
CA ASP A 299 10.73 5.09 -13.04
C ASP A 299 10.38 6.02 -14.20
N LYS A 300 9.49 5.59 -15.10
CA LYS A 300 9.00 6.41 -16.22
C LYS A 300 8.38 7.73 -15.76
N TRP A 301 7.69 7.75 -14.64
CA TRP A 301 6.92 8.92 -14.22
C TRP A 301 7.58 9.71 -13.08
N LEU A 302 8.41 9.08 -12.25
CA LEU A 302 8.99 9.68 -11.05
C LEU A 302 10.50 9.96 -11.14
N LYS A 303 11.21 9.36 -12.11
CA LYS A 303 12.65 9.57 -12.32
C LYS A 303 12.93 10.24 -13.67
N LYS A 304 12.45 11.46 -13.81
CA LYS A 304 12.70 12.30 -15.01
C LYS A 304 13.82 13.27 -14.76
#